data_7d388778e1982674e783fb902bd9c286
#
_entry.id   7d388778e1982674e783fb902bd9c286
#
_cell.length_a   1.000
_cell.length_b   1.000
_cell.length_c   1.000
_cell.angle_alpha   90.00
_cell.angle_beta   90.00
_cell.angle_gamma   90.00
#
_symmetry.space_group_name_H-M   'P 1'
#
loop_
_entity.id
_entity.type
_entity.pdbx_description
1 polymer ?
#
loop_
_entity_poly.entity_id
_entity_poly.type
_entity_poly.pdbx_seq_one_letter_code
_entity_poly.pdbx_strand_id
1 'polypeptide(L)'
;MMQVVQAAALRGLRAFKDAFNARAVLAGCLGSVLLVLGSLTPAYLPRTSPLTRAMASYGLAGVEWTWIGTAITMAGLALMLEFWLRVRPARRESRGQPQLRHWAMLAIVAAPMLIAPPIFSHDAYSYAAQGWLLHNDLN
;
A
#
# COMPACT_ATOMS: atom_id res chain seq x y z
N MET A 1 22.18 -24.07 -30.23
CA MET A 1 20.90 -23.37 -29.99
C MET A 1 20.51 -23.32 -28.50
N MET A 2 20.57 -24.38 -27.74
CA MET A 2 20.23 -24.47 -26.32
C MET A 2 21.07 -23.56 -25.42
N GLN A 3 22.38 -23.41 -25.65
CA GLN A 3 23.26 -22.55 -24.87
C GLN A 3 22.96 -21.05 -25.02
N VAL A 4 22.51 -20.62 -26.19
CA VAL A 4 22.14 -19.21 -26.42
C VAL A 4 20.85 -18.84 -25.68
N VAL A 5 19.87 -19.75 -25.65
CA VAL A 5 18.61 -19.57 -24.91
C VAL A 5 18.88 -19.54 -23.40
N GLN A 6 19.76 -20.43 -22.90
CA GLN A 6 20.15 -20.46 -21.49
C GLN A 6 20.92 -19.20 -21.06
N ALA A 7 21.82 -18.70 -21.90
CA ALA A 7 22.56 -17.46 -21.65
C ALA A 7 21.65 -16.22 -21.70
N ALA A 8 20.63 -16.23 -22.54
CA ALA A 8 19.62 -15.16 -22.59
C ALA A 8 18.72 -15.18 -21.34
N ALA A 9 18.29 -16.37 -20.90
CA ALA A 9 17.50 -16.54 -19.68
C ALA A 9 18.29 -16.12 -18.43
N LEU A 10 19.55 -16.49 -18.32
CA LEU A 10 20.42 -16.09 -17.21
C LEU A 10 20.74 -14.60 -17.21
N ARG A 11 20.87 -13.95 -18.38
CA ARG A 11 21.00 -12.51 -18.48
C ARG A 11 19.71 -11.80 -18.09
N GLY A 12 18.55 -12.30 -18.49
CA GLY A 12 17.25 -11.80 -18.06
C GLY A 12 17.05 -11.88 -16.54
N LEU A 13 17.45 -13.02 -15.93
CA LEU A 13 17.39 -13.21 -14.47
C LEU A 13 18.36 -12.30 -13.69
N ARG A 14 19.56 -12.07 -14.22
CA ARG A 14 20.52 -11.12 -13.62
C ARG A 14 20.03 -9.69 -13.76
N ALA A 15 19.59 -9.28 -14.93
CA ALA A 15 18.98 -7.99 -15.14
C ALA A 15 17.73 -7.77 -14.28
N PHE A 16 16.93 -8.79 -14.03
CA PHE A 16 15.81 -8.74 -13.08
C PHE A 16 16.28 -8.57 -11.63
N LYS A 17 17.34 -9.26 -11.20
CA LYS A 17 17.94 -9.13 -9.87
C LYS A 17 18.58 -7.76 -9.64
N ASP A 18 19.37 -7.28 -10.60
CA ASP A 18 20.07 -5.99 -10.51
C ASP A 18 19.11 -4.80 -10.55
N ALA A 19 17.99 -5.04 -11.14
CA ALA A 19 16.96 -4.06 -11.33
C ALA A 19 15.93 -4.03 -10.22
N PHE A 20 15.77 -5.09 -9.48
CA PHE A 20 14.94 -5.16 -8.29
C PHE A 20 15.80 -4.67 -7.11
N ASN A 21 15.74 -3.39 -6.82
CA ASN A 21 16.29 -2.90 -5.56
C ASN A 21 15.45 -3.50 -4.42
N ALA A 22 15.87 -4.69 -3.96
CA ALA A 22 15.14 -5.47 -2.96
C ALA A 22 14.81 -4.64 -1.70
N ARG A 23 15.68 -3.71 -1.35
CA ARG A 23 15.45 -2.78 -0.23
C ARG A 23 14.32 -1.80 -0.51
N ALA A 24 14.24 -1.27 -1.74
CA ALA A 24 13.15 -0.35 -2.10
C ALA A 24 11.80 -1.07 -2.10
N VAL A 25 11.73 -2.26 -2.71
CA VAL A 25 10.49 -3.06 -2.71
C VAL A 25 10.09 -3.45 -1.31
N LEU A 26 11.05 -3.85 -0.47
CA LEU A 26 10.79 -4.16 0.94
C LEU A 26 10.24 -2.94 1.69
N ALA A 27 10.85 -1.76 1.51
CA ALA A 27 10.36 -0.53 2.12
C ALA A 27 8.92 -0.21 1.66
N GLY A 28 8.63 -0.35 0.36
CA GLY A 28 7.29 -0.17 -0.18
C GLY A 28 6.27 -1.16 0.39
N CYS A 29 6.61 -2.45 0.46
CA CYS A 29 5.75 -3.48 1.04
C CYS A 29 5.50 -3.23 2.53
N LEU A 30 6.55 -2.95 3.31
CA LEU A 30 6.40 -2.62 4.72
C LEU A 30 5.58 -1.35 4.91
N GLY A 31 5.83 -0.33 4.08
CA GLY A 31 5.07 0.91 4.10
C GLY A 31 3.58 0.68 3.86
N SER A 32 3.21 -0.09 2.83
CA SER A 32 1.81 -0.41 2.55
C SER A 32 1.16 -1.26 3.65
N VAL A 33 1.87 -2.23 4.22
CA VAL A 33 1.38 -3.02 5.36
C VAL A 33 1.15 -2.13 6.58
N LEU A 34 2.07 -1.21 6.90
CA LEU A 34 1.89 -0.28 8.02
C LEU A 34 0.71 0.67 7.78
N LEU A 35 0.50 1.12 6.54
CA LEU A 35 -0.68 1.92 6.19
C LEU A 35 -1.98 1.14 6.42
N VAL A 36 -2.03 -0.13 6.02
CA VAL A 36 -3.19 -1.00 6.29
C VAL A 36 -3.39 -1.17 7.78
N LEU A 37 -2.34 -1.49 8.54
CA LEU A 37 -2.43 -1.64 10.00
C LEU A 37 -2.88 -0.35 10.67
N GLY A 38 -2.32 0.79 10.27
CA GLY A 38 -2.73 2.10 10.76
C GLY A 38 -4.20 2.40 10.48
N SER A 39 -4.69 2.07 9.27
CA SER A 39 -6.07 2.28 8.86
C SER A 39 -7.10 1.48 9.69
N LEU A 40 -6.67 0.37 10.25
CA LEU A 40 -7.50 -0.49 11.11
C LEU A 40 -7.53 -0.04 12.58
N THR A 41 -6.86 1.07 12.91
CA THR A 41 -6.85 1.61 14.27
C THR A 41 -7.99 2.61 14.51
N PRO A 42 -8.34 2.91 15.78
CA PRO A 42 -9.33 3.91 16.14
C PRO A 42 -9.03 5.32 15.63
N ALA A 43 -7.82 5.57 15.14
CA ALA A 43 -7.43 6.85 14.53
C ALA A 43 -8.20 7.14 13.24
N TYR A 44 -8.54 6.09 12.49
CA TYR A 44 -9.12 6.22 11.14
C TYR A 44 -10.46 5.50 10.99
N LEU A 45 -10.76 4.52 11.82
CA LEU A 45 -12.04 3.81 11.76
C LEU A 45 -13.16 4.62 12.40
N PRO A 46 -14.37 4.61 11.82
CA PRO A 46 -15.56 5.16 12.46
C PRO A 46 -15.79 4.52 13.84
N ARG A 47 -16.17 5.32 14.83
CA ARG A 47 -16.47 4.84 16.19
C ARG A 47 -17.60 3.80 16.23
N THR A 48 -18.47 3.82 15.24
CA THR A 48 -19.60 2.90 15.09
C THR A 48 -19.23 1.59 14.42
N SER A 49 -17.99 1.43 13.92
CA SER A 49 -17.58 0.22 13.22
C SER A 49 -17.56 -0.98 14.18
N PRO A 50 -17.89 -2.20 13.69
CA PRO A 50 -17.81 -3.41 14.51
C PRO A 50 -16.41 -3.65 15.07
N LEU A 51 -15.37 -3.33 14.29
CA LEU A 51 -13.97 -3.48 14.69
C LEU A 51 -13.61 -2.53 15.83
N THR A 52 -14.01 -1.25 15.74
CA THR A 52 -13.77 -0.28 16.81
C THR A 52 -14.48 -0.68 18.10
N ARG A 53 -15.69 -1.22 18.01
CA ARG A 53 -16.41 -1.75 19.18
C ARG A 53 -15.72 -2.95 19.80
N ALA A 54 -15.23 -3.88 18.98
CA ALA A 54 -14.44 -5.01 19.47
C ALA A 54 -13.14 -4.53 20.12
N MET A 55 -12.42 -3.59 19.53
CA MET A 55 -11.21 -3.02 20.14
C MET A 55 -11.50 -2.32 21.46
N ALA A 56 -12.63 -1.62 21.56
CA ALA A 56 -13.05 -0.96 22.81
C ALA A 56 -13.30 -1.97 23.93
N SER A 57 -13.86 -3.15 23.65
CA SER A 57 -14.09 -4.20 24.64
C SER A 57 -12.78 -4.79 25.22
N TYR A 58 -11.67 -4.65 24.48
CA TYR A 58 -10.31 -5.03 24.93
C TYR A 58 -9.50 -3.86 25.47
N GLY A 59 -10.09 -2.68 25.66
CA GLY A 59 -9.39 -1.48 26.13
C GLY A 59 -8.49 -0.81 25.10
N LEU A 60 -8.62 -1.18 23.82
CA LEU A 60 -7.77 -0.72 22.72
C LEU A 60 -8.34 0.49 21.95
N ALA A 61 -9.31 1.21 22.51
CA ALA A 61 -9.98 2.34 21.88
C ALA A 61 -9.69 3.70 22.53
N GLY A 62 -8.72 3.76 23.44
CA GLY A 62 -8.31 5.00 24.12
C GLY A 62 -7.54 5.97 23.21
N VAL A 63 -7.32 7.19 23.74
CA VAL A 63 -6.55 8.25 23.04
C VAL A 63 -5.13 7.76 22.69
N GLU A 64 -4.54 6.94 23.53
CA GLU A 64 -3.22 6.34 23.31
C GLU A 64 -3.16 5.54 22.00
N TRP A 65 -4.17 4.73 21.73
CA TRP A 65 -4.27 3.92 20.51
C TRP A 65 -4.47 4.78 19.26
N THR A 66 -5.09 5.95 19.40
CA THR A 66 -5.18 6.93 18.31
C THR A 66 -3.79 7.46 17.96
N TRP A 67 -2.96 7.80 18.92
CA TRP A 67 -1.59 8.25 18.68
C TRP A 67 -0.71 7.16 18.08
N ILE A 68 -0.84 5.91 18.59
CA ILE A 68 -0.13 4.75 18.04
C ILE A 68 -0.53 4.52 16.58
N GLY A 69 -1.82 4.54 16.27
CA GLY A 69 -2.31 4.39 14.91
C GLY A 69 -1.80 5.47 13.97
N THR A 70 -1.78 6.72 14.42
CA THR A 70 -1.23 7.84 13.66
C THR A 70 0.27 7.66 13.42
N ALA A 71 1.03 7.26 14.44
CA ALA A 71 2.46 7.03 14.33
C ALA A 71 2.78 5.90 13.33
N ILE A 72 2.04 4.79 13.39
CA ILE A 72 2.16 3.67 12.44
C ILE A 72 1.89 4.15 11.00
N THR A 73 0.84 4.95 10.79
CA THR A 73 0.49 5.50 9.48
C THR A 73 1.59 6.43 8.97
N MET A 74 2.12 7.32 9.81
CA MET A 74 3.22 8.21 9.43
C MET A 74 4.49 7.44 9.08
N ALA A 75 4.83 6.38 9.82
CA ALA A 75 5.93 5.48 9.49
C ALA A 75 5.70 4.79 8.14
N GLY A 76 4.48 4.32 7.88
CA GLY A 76 4.10 3.75 6.60
C GLY A 76 4.28 4.72 5.43
N LEU A 77 3.82 5.98 5.60
CA LEU A 77 4.01 7.03 4.59
C LEU A 77 5.49 7.34 4.34
N ALA A 78 6.31 7.40 5.39
CA ALA A 78 7.74 7.64 5.26
C ALA A 78 8.42 6.53 4.44
N LEU A 79 8.07 5.26 4.69
CA LEU A 79 8.58 4.12 3.91
C LEU A 79 8.08 4.13 2.46
N MET A 80 6.84 4.52 2.21
CA MET A 80 6.31 4.69 0.85
C MET A 80 7.04 5.81 0.11
N LEU A 81 7.35 6.92 0.78
CA LEU A 81 8.15 8.00 0.22
C LEU A 81 9.57 7.51 -0.11
N GLU A 82 10.21 6.77 0.80
CA GLU A 82 11.51 6.15 0.58
C GLU A 82 11.49 5.22 -0.65
N PHE A 83 10.50 4.35 -0.74
CA PHE A 83 10.28 3.51 -1.91
C PHE A 83 10.20 4.34 -3.19
N TRP A 84 9.34 5.36 -3.22
CA TRP A 84 9.15 6.22 -4.38
C TRP A 84 10.44 6.96 -4.78
N LEU A 85 11.19 7.46 -3.83
CA LEU A 85 12.46 8.15 -4.08
C LEU A 85 13.53 7.22 -4.66
N ARG A 86 13.55 5.95 -4.23
CA ARG A 86 14.52 4.94 -4.70
C ARG A 86 14.16 4.34 -6.05
N VAL A 87 12.87 4.28 -6.39
CA VAL A 87 12.37 3.73 -7.66
C VAL A 87 12.41 4.75 -8.79
N ARG A 88 12.82 5.99 -8.54
CA ARG A 88 12.97 6.99 -9.60
C ARG A 88 13.75 6.41 -10.78
N PRO A 89 13.23 6.48 -12.03
CA PRO A 89 13.95 6.00 -13.18
C PRO A 89 15.27 6.76 -13.30
N ALA A 90 16.39 6.03 -13.32
CA ALA A 90 17.65 6.60 -13.69
C ALA A 90 17.49 7.23 -15.09
N ARG A 91 17.66 8.53 -15.15
CA ARG A 91 17.51 9.30 -16.39
C ARG A 91 18.39 8.66 -17.48
N ARG A 92 17.78 8.09 -18.50
CA ARG A 92 18.38 7.88 -19.84
C ARG A 92 18.94 6.54 -20.27
N GLU A 93 19.07 5.49 -19.50
CA GLU A 93 19.71 4.27 -20.06
C GLU A 93 18.79 3.12 -20.44
N SER A 94 17.49 3.26 -20.35
CA SER A 94 16.55 2.15 -20.61
C SER A 94 15.60 2.38 -21.79
N ARG A 95 16.15 2.78 -22.93
CA ARG A 95 15.39 2.60 -24.19
C ARG A 95 15.27 1.11 -24.52
N GLY A 96 14.33 0.41 -23.88
CA GLY A 96 14.04 -0.98 -24.21
C GLY A 96 13.76 -1.91 -23.03
N GLN A 97 13.80 -1.44 -21.79
CA GLN A 97 13.45 -2.28 -20.64
C GLN A 97 12.00 -2.06 -20.19
N PRO A 98 11.28 -3.13 -19.88
CA PRO A 98 9.84 -3.18 -20.03
C PRO A 98 9.09 -2.46 -18.92
N GLN A 99 8.04 -1.76 -19.29
CA GLN A 99 6.97 -1.25 -18.43
C GLN A 99 6.44 -2.31 -17.45
N LEU A 100 6.43 -3.58 -17.84
CA LEU A 100 6.05 -4.74 -17.03
C LEU A 100 6.70 -4.77 -15.65
N ARG A 101 7.93 -4.31 -15.54
CA ARG A 101 8.68 -4.31 -14.28
C ARG A 101 8.15 -3.28 -13.29
N HIS A 102 7.88 -2.08 -13.74
CA HIS A 102 7.30 -1.03 -12.91
C HIS A 102 5.89 -1.40 -12.47
N TRP A 103 5.11 -2.00 -13.34
CA TRP A 103 3.78 -2.51 -13.02
C TRP A 103 3.81 -3.64 -11.98
N ALA A 104 4.76 -4.57 -12.10
CA ALA A 104 4.92 -5.65 -11.12
C ALA A 104 5.30 -5.10 -9.73
N MET A 105 6.23 -4.13 -9.66
CA MET A 105 6.60 -3.48 -8.39
C MET A 105 5.41 -2.72 -7.79
N LEU A 106 4.69 -1.97 -8.62
CA LEU A 106 3.48 -1.26 -8.20
C LEU A 106 2.42 -2.24 -7.68
N ALA A 107 2.16 -3.34 -8.40
CA ALA A 107 1.20 -4.34 -7.99
C ALA A 107 1.56 -4.98 -6.63
N ILE A 108 2.83 -5.34 -6.42
CA ILE A 108 3.31 -5.92 -5.16
C ILE A 108 3.12 -4.94 -3.99
N VAL A 109 3.48 -3.66 -4.20
CA VAL A 109 3.36 -2.65 -3.16
C VAL A 109 1.91 -2.23 -2.92
N ALA A 110 1.08 -2.20 -3.95
CA ALA A 110 -0.33 -1.85 -3.84
C ALA A 110 -1.22 -2.98 -3.32
N ALA A 111 -0.80 -4.24 -3.47
CA ALA A 111 -1.64 -5.39 -3.08
C ALA A 111 -2.17 -5.32 -1.64
N PRO A 112 -1.38 -4.98 -0.59
CA PRO A 112 -1.91 -4.83 0.76
C PRO A 112 -2.98 -3.73 0.86
N MET A 113 -2.87 -2.67 0.06
CA MET A 113 -3.80 -1.53 0.11
C MET A 113 -5.21 -1.87 -0.40
N LEU A 114 -5.36 -2.96 -1.17
CA LEU A 114 -6.67 -3.39 -1.69
C LEU A 114 -7.66 -3.80 -0.58
N ILE A 115 -7.15 -4.14 0.60
CA ILE A 115 -7.97 -4.52 1.76
C ILE A 115 -8.07 -3.38 2.79
N ALA A 116 -7.38 -2.26 2.55
CA ALA A 116 -7.40 -1.14 3.48
C ALA A 116 -8.72 -0.36 3.40
N PRO A 117 -9.32 0.01 4.53
CA PRO A 117 -10.38 1.02 4.53
C PRO A 117 -9.80 2.39 4.11
N PRO A 118 -10.64 3.34 3.68
CA PRO A 118 -10.19 4.70 3.35
C PRO A 118 -9.50 5.36 4.56
N ILE A 119 -8.24 5.78 4.39
CA ILE A 119 -7.39 6.26 5.49
C ILE A 119 -7.50 7.77 5.68
N PHE A 120 -7.53 8.53 4.58
CA PHE A 120 -7.36 9.98 4.63
C PHE A 120 -8.63 10.78 4.38
N SER A 121 -9.72 10.12 4.02
CA SER A 121 -10.97 10.82 3.72
C SER A 121 -12.17 10.00 4.19
N HIS A 122 -13.04 10.68 4.93
CA HIS A 122 -14.35 10.15 5.24
C HIS A 122 -15.33 10.29 4.05
N ASP A 123 -14.91 10.93 2.97
CA ASP A 123 -15.76 11.18 1.79
C ASP A 123 -16.22 9.86 1.14
N ALA A 124 -15.36 8.83 1.13
CA ALA A 124 -15.75 7.51 0.62
C ALA A 124 -16.97 6.95 1.37
N TYR A 125 -17.05 7.15 2.68
CA TYR A 125 -18.20 6.73 3.48
C TYR A 125 -19.41 7.63 3.22
N SER A 126 -19.19 8.94 3.03
CA SER A 126 -20.25 9.89 2.68
C SER A 126 -20.85 9.58 1.32
N TYR A 127 -20.03 9.27 0.31
CA TYR A 127 -20.50 8.85 -1.01
C TYR A 127 -21.25 7.53 -0.97
N ALA A 128 -20.77 6.56 -0.20
CA ALA A 128 -21.47 5.30 0.00
C ALA A 128 -22.83 5.51 0.67
N ALA A 129 -22.91 6.37 1.69
CA ALA A 129 -24.15 6.73 2.36
C ALA A 129 -25.12 7.45 1.42
N GLN A 130 -24.65 8.41 0.62
CA GLN A 130 -25.45 9.10 -0.38
C GLN A 130 -25.99 8.13 -1.45
N GLY A 131 -25.14 7.23 -1.95
CA GLY A 131 -25.56 6.21 -2.91
C GLY A 131 -26.63 5.29 -2.33
N TRP A 132 -26.51 4.91 -1.04
CA TRP A 132 -27.52 4.12 -0.35
C TRP A 132 -28.85 4.86 -0.18
N LEU A 133 -28.79 6.16 0.20
CA LEU A 133 -30.00 7.00 0.30
C LEU A 133 -30.73 7.12 -1.04
N LEU A 134 -29.98 7.40 -2.12
CA LEU A 134 -30.53 7.47 -3.48
C LEU A 134 -31.15 6.14 -3.93
N HIS A 135 -30.49 5.01 -3.60
CA HIS A 135 -31.01 3.69 -3.95
C HIS A 135 -32.32 3.34 -3.24
N ASN A 136 -32.55 3.91 -2.05
CA ASN A 136 -33.77 3.69 -1.26
C ASN A 136 -34.78 4.84 -1.35
N ASP A 137 -34.64 5.72 -2.34
CA ASP A 137 -35.56 6.91 -2.55
C ASP A 137 -35.67 7.79 -1.30
N LEU A 138 -34.68 7.86 -0.47
CA LEU A 138 -34.59 8.65 0.75
C LEU A 138 -33.88 9.98 0.45
N ASN A 139 -34.56 10.91 -0.21
CA ASN A 139 -34.06 12.26 -0.47
C ASN A 139 -34.61 13.26 0.56
#